data_ac6d97e39c309bd1a0499ef805203f6a
#
_entry.id   ac6d97e39c309bd1a0499ef805203f6a
#
_cell.length_a   1.000
_cell.length_b   1.000
_cell.length_c   1.000
_cell.angle_alpha   90.00
_cell.angle_beta   90.00
_cell.angle_gamma   90.00
#
_symmetry.space_group_name_H-M   'P 1'
#
loop_
_entity.id
_entity.type
_entity.pdbx_description
1 polymer ?
#
loop_
_entity_poly.entity_id
_entity_poly.type
_entity_poly.pdbx_seq_one_letter_code
_entity_poly.pdbx_strand_id
1 'polypeptide(L)'
;ILRIPGIYAPDREGGTPRARLAKGTPVLQAEDDVYTNHIHADDLARACWRALWLGKPLRTYNVSDQSGMKMGDYFDVAADLYGLPRPPRVSRASARDQLPVMLLSFMEESRRLDATRMDKELRLRLRYPTVHSGLQEG
;
A
#
# COMPACT_ATOMS: atom_id res chain seq x y z
N ILE A 1 -8.31 -15.38 -10.10
CA ILE A 1 -7.03 -14.64 -10.09
C ILE A 1 -7.18 -13.41 -9.22
N LEU A 2 -6.29 -13.26 -8.24
CA LEU A 2 -6.24 -12.08 -7.40
C LEU A 2 -5.03 -11.21 -7.79
N ARG A 3 -5.25 -9.93 -8.03
CA ARG A 3 -4.19 -8.94 -8.18
C ARG A 3 -3.96 -8.28 -6.83
N ILE A 4 -2.76 -8.46 -6.30
CA ILE A 4 -2.43 -8.08 -4.93
C ILE A 4 -1.51 -6.87 -4.93
N PRO A 5 -1.87 -5.80 -4.20
CA PRO A 5 -1.02 -4.60 -4.07
C PRO A 5 0.04 -4.77 -2.99
N GLY A 6 0.61 -3.67 -2.53
CA GLY A 6 1.50 -3.68 -1.38
C GLY A 6 0.80 -4.17 -0.11
N ILE A 7 1.33 -5.21 0.51
CA ILE A 7 0.77 -5.80 1.72
C ILE A 7 1.45 -5.18 2.93
N TYR A 8 0.68 -4.76 3.92
CA TYR A 8 1.24 -4.35 5.20
C TYR A 8 0.66 -5.14 6.36
N ALA A 9 1.46 -5.34 7.40
CA ALA A 9 1.07 -6.13 8.56
C ALA A 9 1.81 -5.62 9.80
N PRO A 10 1.13 -4.90 10.71
CA PRO A 10 1.77 -4.35 11.91
C PRO A 10 2.35 -5.40 12.86
N ASP A 11 1.84 -6.61 12.82
CA ASP A 11 2.29 -7.72 13.69
C ASP A 11 3.50 -8.48 13.15
N ARG A 12 4.07 -8.05 12.02
CA ARG A 12 5.20 -8.74 11.39
C ARG A 12 6.40 -7.81 11.28
N GLU A 13 7.59 -8.35 11.55
CA GLU A 13 8.83 -7.64 11.31
C GLU A 13 8.97 -7.29 9.83
N GLY A 14 9.27 -6.02 9.54
CA GLY A 14 9.35 -5.53 8.17
C GLY A 14 8.01 -5.37 7.48
N GLY A 15 6.90 -5.62 8.18
CA GLY A 15 5.54 -5.52 7.61
C GLY A 15 4.96 -4.13 7.55
N THR A 16 5.68 -3.11 8.04
CA THR A 16 5.26 -1.71 8.01
C THR A 16 6.38 -0.82 7.49
N PRO A 17 6.10 0.44 7.13
CA PRO A 17 7.14 1.37 6.69
C PRO A 17 8.02 1.93 7.84
N ARG A 18 7.85 1.46 9.08
CA ARG A 18 8.55 1.99 10.25
C ARG A 18 10.07 1.98 10.08
N ALA A 19 10.65 0.87 9.63
CA ALA A 19 12.10 0.74 9.47
C ALA A 19 12.63 1.72 8.42
N ARG A 20 11.93 1.88 7.31
CA ARG A 20 12.29 2.81 6.24
C ARG A 20 12.20 4.25 6.71
N LEU A 21 11.16 4.58 7.48
CA LEU A 21 11.01 5.92 8.07
C LEU A 21 12.12 6.21 9.08
N ALA A 22 12.52 5.24 9.89
CA ALA A 22 13.60 5.38 10.86
C ALA A 22 14.95 5.67 10.18
N LYS A 23 15.17 5.11 8.98
CA LYS A 23 16.37 5.38 8.18
C LYS A 23 16.34 6.74 7.48
N GLY A 24 15.19 7.41 7.44
CA GLY A 24 15.05 8.68 6.74
C GLY A 24 15.10 8.57 5.22
N THR A 25 14.73 7.41 4.66
CA THR A 25 14.71 7.20 3.20
C THR A 25 13.76 8.20 2.53
N PRO A 26 14.22 9.00 1.54
CA PRO A 26 13.39 10.01 0.92
C PRO A 26 12.28 9.42 0.06
N VAL A 27 11.23 10.22 -0.15
CA VAL A 27 10.12 9.92 -1.06
C VAL A 27 9.98 11.02 -2.10
N LEU A 28 9.23 10.78 -3.16
CA LEU A 28 9.07 11.77 -4.22
C LEU A 28 8.22 12.96 -3.76
N GLN A 29 8.55 14.15 -4.27
CA GLN A 29 7.71 15.32 -4.08
C GLN A 29 6.36 15.14 -4.81
N ALA A 30 5.34 15.87 -4.39
CA ALA A 30 3.95 15.66 -4.83
C ALA A 30 3.77 15.64 -6.36
N GLU A 31 4.51 16.47 -7.08
CA GLU A 31 4.42 16.58 -8.55
C GLU A 31 4.95 15.33 -9.26
N ASP A 32 5.90 14.62 -8.65
CA ASP A 32 6.55 13.45 -9.22
C ASP A 32 6.04 12.14 -8.62
N ASP A 33 5.21 12.20 -7.60
CA ASP A 33 4.76 11.04 -6.84
C ASP A 33 3.79 10.17 -7.64
N VAL A 34 3.67 8.92 -7.21
CA VAL A 34 2.82 7.93 -7.87
C VAL A 34 1.77 7.39 -6.90
N TYR A 35 0.62 7.02 -7.44
CA TYR A 35 -0.40 6.32 -6.66
C TYR A 35 0.05 4.89 -6.37
N THR A 36 -0.15 4.47 -5.14
CA THR A 36 0.10 3.10 -4.71
C THR A 36 -1.16 2.52 -4.09
N ASN A 37 -1.26 1.20 -4.13
CA ASN A 37 -2.38 0.49 -3.57
C ASN A 37 -1.88 -0.36 -2.41
N HIS A 38 -2.70 -0.50 -1.39
CA HIS A 38 -2.33 -1.21 -0.17
C HIS A 38 -3.48 -2.09 0.31
N ILE A 39 -3.14 -3.12 1.08
CA ILE A 39 -4.11 -3.93 1.80
C ILE A 39 -3.46 -4.48 3.07
N HIS A 40 -4.22 -4.48 4.17
CA HIS A 40 -3.79 -5.13 5.39
C HIS A 40 -3.74 -6.65 5.17
N ALA A 41 -2.74 -7.33 5.75
CA ALA A 41 -2.56 -8.77 5.57
C ALA A 41 -3.80 -9.58 5.99
N ASP A 42 -4.48 -9.18 7.05
CA ASP A 42 -5.70 -9.85 7.50
C ASP A 42 -6.83 -9.74 6.47
N ASP A 43 -6.99 -8.58 5.85
CA ASP A 43 -7.98 -8.38 4.80
C ASP A 43 -7.62 -9.16 3.54
N LEU A 44 -6.33 -9.26 3.21
CA LEU A 44 -5.88 -10.11 2.10
C LEU A 44 -6.21 -11.58 2.36
N ALA A 45 -5.97 -12.07 3.56
CA ALA A 45 -6.30 -13.45 3.93
C ALA A 45 -7.81 -13.71 3.79
N ARG A 46 -8.63 -12.76 4.21
CA ARG A 46 -10.08 -12.84 4.05
C ARG A 46 -10.50 -12.81 2.59
N ALA A 47 -9.82 -12.02 1.75
CA ALA A 47 -10.08 -11.99 0.31
C ALA A 47 -9.77 -13.34 -0.34
N CYS A 48 -8.65 -13.96 0.02
CA CYS A 48 -8.29 -15.30 -0.47
C CYS A 48 -9.33 -16.33 -0.07
N TRP A 49 -9.78 -16.30 1.18
CA TRP A 49 -10.81 -17.21 1.68
C TRP A 49 -12.13 -17.04 0.91
N ARG A 50 -12.58 -15.79 0.75
CA ARG A 50 -13.80 -15.47 0.01
C ARG A 50 -13.71 -15.90 -1.46
N ALA A 51 -12.55 -15.72 -2.09
CA ALA A 51 -12.34 -16.07 -3.48
C ALA A 51 -12.51 -17.58 -3.73
N LEU A 52 -12.17 -18.43 -2.76
CA LEU A 52 -12.37 -19.87 -2.86
C LEU A 52 -13.86 -20.25 -2.98
N TRP A 53 -14.74 -19.50 -2.35
CA TRP A 53 -16.17 -19.81 -2.27
C TRP A 53 -17.03 -18.99 -3.21
N LEU A 54 -16.67 -17.71 -3.42
CA LEU A 54 -17.49 -16.77 -4.19
C LEU A 54 -16.83 -16.34 -5.51
N GLY A 55 -15.55 -16.63 -5.69
CA GLY A 55 -14.82 -16.25 -6.90
C GLY A 55 -15.33 -17.01 -8.13
N LYS A 56 -15.53 -16.28 -9.22
CA LYS A 56 -15.94 -16.88 -10.49
C LYS A 56 -14.72 -17.40 -11.26
N PRO A 57 -14.80 -18.55 -11.95
CA PRO A 57 -13.68 -19.08 -12.73
C PRO A 57 -13.16 -18.07 -13.76
N LEU A 58 -11.85 -18.01 -13.92
CA LEU A 58 -11.15 -17.16 -14.88
C LEU A 58 -11.37 -15.66 -14.69
N ARG A 59 -11.98 -15.25 -13.57
CA ARG A 59 -12.20 -13.85 -13.28
C ARG A 59 -11.05 -13.27 -12.46
N THR A 60 -10.66 -12.05 -12.79
CA THR A 60 -9.62 -11.32 -12.05
C THR A 60 -10.25 -10.38 -11.05
N TYR A 61 -9.77 -10.43 -9.80
CA TYR A 61 -10.19 -9.54 -8.73
C TYR A 61 -9.02 -8.69 -8.30
N ASN A 62 -9.17 -7.37 -8.40
CA ASN A 62 -8.22 -6.43 -7.81
C ASN A 62 -8.50 -6.36 -6.31
N VAL A 63 -7.51 -6.69 -5.50
CA VAL A 63 -7.64 -6.69 -4.04
C VAL A 63 -6.91 -5.46 -3.51
N SER A 64 -7.63 -4.52 -2.93
CA SER A 64 -7.07 -3.26 -2.44
C SER A 64 -7.95 -2.66 -1.36
N ASP A 65 -7.37 -1.87 -0.47
CA ASP A 65 -8.13 -1.07 0.47
C ASP A 65 -8.67 0.21 -0.21
N GLN A 66 -9.30 1.07 0.56
CA GLN A 66 -9.94 2.28 0.07
C GLN A 66 -9.08 3.53 0.21
N SER A 67 -7.78 3.38 0.52
CA SER A 67 -6.90 4.53 0.77
C SER A 67 -6.73 5.44 -0.45
N GLY A 68 -6.47 4.87 -1.63
CA GLY A 68 -6.34 5.61 -2.87
C GLY A 68 -5.31 6.75 -2.81
N MET A 69 -4.18 6.56 -2.14
CA MET A 69 -3.21 7.61 -1.89
C MET A 69 -1.90 7.42 -2.64
N LYS A 70 -1.15 8.50 -2.79
CA LYS A 70 0.19 8.47 -3.34
C LYS A 70 1.18 7.90 -2.31
N MET A 71 2.30 7.36 -2.79
CA MET A 71 3.31 6.72 -1.94
C MET A 71 3.83 7.65 -0.84
N GLY A 72 4.15 8.91 -1.19
CA GLY A 72 4.62 9.87 -0.21
C GLY A 72 3.60 10.17 0.88
N ASP A 73 2.33 10.26 0.51
CA ASP A 73 1.25 10.49 1.47
C ASP A 73 1.11 9.29 2.42
N TYR A 74 1.26 8.07 1.90
CA TYR A 74 1.27 6.86 2.73
C TYR A 74 2.38 6.91 3.80
N PHE A 75 3.60 7.28 3.40
CA PHE A 75 4.72 7.41 4.34
C PHE A 75 4.52 8.55 5.34
N ASP A 76 3.90 9.66 4.92
CA ASP A 76 3.59 10.77 5.82
C ASP A 76 2.57 10.33 6.89
N VAL A 77 1.52 9.63 6.51
CA VAL A 77 0.53 9.08 7.46
C VAL A 77 1.20 8.12 8.44
N ALA A 78 2.04 7.22 7.93
CA ALA A 78 2.76 6.26 8.78
C ALA A 78 3.71 6.97 9.76
N ALA A 79 4.43 7.99 9.30
CA ALA A 79 5.33 8.78 10.14
C ALA A 79 4.57 9.46 11.28
N ASP A 80 3.43 10.08 10.98
CA ASP A 80 2.59 10.74 11.98
C ASP A 80 2.07 9.74 13.02
N LEU A 81 1.62 8.57 12.59
CA LEU A 81 1.12 7.53 13.49
C LEU A 81 2.19 6.94 14.40
N TYR A 82 3.43 6.86 13.93
CA TYR A 82 4.55 6.30 14.70
C TYR A 82 5.31 7.36 15.50
N GLY A 83 4.96 8.64 15.36
CA GLY A 83 5.68 9.72 16.01
C GLY A 83 7.10 9.90 15.46
N LEU A 84 7.34 9.54 14.20
CA LEU A 84 8.60 9.68 13.52
C LEU A 84 8.60 10.91 12.60
N PRO A 85 9.77 11.47 12.27
CA PRO A 85 9.84 12.55 11.29
C PRO A 85 9.32 12.09 9.93
N ARG A 86 8.61 12.95 9.22
CA ARG A 86 8.19 12.68 7.85
C ARG A 86 9.42 12.54 6.95
N PRO A 87 9.40 11.62 5.96
CA PRO A 87 10.54 11.45 5.08
C PRO A 87 10.78 12.68 4.22
N PRO A 88 12.05 12.98 3.88
CA PRO A 88 12.33 14.10 2.99
C PRO A 88 11.76 13.87 1.60
N ARG A 89 11.32 14.95 0.97
CA ARG A 89 10.80 14.93 -0.39
C ARG A 89 11.90 15.27 -1.37
N VAL A 90 12.01 14.51 -2.45
CA VAL A 90 13.00 14.72 -3.50
C VAL A 90 12.33 14.69 -4.87
N SER A 91 12.94 15.34 -5.86
CA SER A 91 12.50 15.23 -7.23
C SER A 91 12.83 13.84 -7.79
N ARG A 92 12.17 13.44 -8.87
CA ARG A 92 12.46 12.17 -9.54
C ARG A 92 13.93 12.08 -9.99
N ALA A 93 14.49 13.17 -10.49
CA ALA A 93 15.89 13.22 -10.90
C ALA A 93 16.83 12.99 -9.71
N SER A 94 16.57 13.64 -8.56
CA SER A 94 17.36 13.44 -7.34
C SER A 94 17.20 12.02 -6.79
N ALA A 95 15.99 11.44 -6.90
CA ALA A 95 15.73 10.09 -6.44
C ALA A 95 16.58 9.06 -7.17
N ARG A 96 16.82 9.24 -8.47
CA ARG A 96 17.66 8.34 -9.27
C ARG A 96 19.09 8.25 -8.74
N ASP A 97 19.59 9.34 -8.15
CA ASP A 97 20.94 9.38 -7.60
C ASP A 97 21.03 8.86 -6.17
N GLN A 98 19.93 8.92 -5.41
CA GLN A 98 19.92 8.65 -3.97
C GLN A 98 19.33 7.32 -3.57
N LEU A 99 18.51 6.69 -4.42
CA LEU A 99 17.74 5.51 -4.07
C LEU A 99 18.21 4.27 -4.84
N PRO A 100 18.09 3.07 -4.24
CA PRO A 100 18.36 1.81 -4.94
C PRO A 100 17.45 1.63 -6.16
N VAL A 101 17.95 0.96 -7.19
CA VAL A 101 17.21 0.70 -8.42
C VAL A 101 15.87 0.02 -8.17
N MET A 102 15.80 -0.88 -7.19
CA MET A 102 14.55 -1.58 -6.84
C MET A 102 13.46 -0.60 -6.40
N LEU A 103 13.80 0.40 -5.56
CA LEU A 103 12.85 1.42 -5.12
C LEU A 103 12.43 2.33 -6.27
N LEU A 104 13.36 2.68 -7.17
CA LEU A 104 13.04 3.49 -8.35
C LEU A 104 12.02 2.80 -9.26
N SER A 105 12.14 1.49 -9.40
CA SER A 105 11.20 0.69 -10.17
C SER A 105 9.76 0.84 -9.65
N PHE A 106 9.56 0.81 -8.35
CA PHE A 106 8.23 1.02 -7.75
C PHE A 106 7.72 2.46 -7.92
N MET A 107 8.61 3.42 -8.02
CA MET A 107 8.26 4.84 -8.15
C MET A 107 7.95 5.27 -9.60
N GLU A 108 8.21 4.41 -10.59
CA GLU A 108 7.98 4.72 -12.00
C GLU A 108 6.55 4.48 -12.45
N GLU A 109 5.80 3.64 -11.75
CA GLU A 109 4.43 3.28 -12.13
C GLU A 109 3.42 3.83 -11.15
N SER A 110 2.47 4.61 -11.66
CA SER A 110 1.31 5.04 -10.90
C SER A 110 0.13 4.13 -11.21
N ARG A 111 -0.43 3.48 -10.18
CA ARG A 111 -1.54 2.55 -10.34
C ARG A 111 -2.61 2.80 -9.29
N ARG A 112 -3.86 2.84 -9.76
CA ARG A 112 -5.04 2.84 -8.90
C ARG A 112 -5.90 1.65 -9.26
N LEU A 113 -5.98 0.67 -8.36
CA LEU A 113 -6.79 -0.51 -8.58
C LEU A 113 -8.25 -0.21 -8.25
N ASP A 114 -9.14 -0.66 -9.13
CA ASP A 114 -10.57 -0.65 -8.86
C ASP A 114 -10.96 -2.00 -8.23
N ALA A 115 -11.33 -1.96 -6.97
CA ALA A 115 -11.69 -3.15 -6.19
C ALA A 115 -13.21 -3.41 -6.16
N THR A 116 -13.97 -2.85 -7.09
CA THR A 116 -15.43 -3.00 -7.14
C THR A 116 -15.85 -4.47 -7.18
N ARG A 117 -15.18 -5.31 -7.96
CA ARG A 117 -15.50 -6.75 -8.02
C ARG A 117 -15.26 -7.46 -6.69
N MET A 118 -14.20 -7.08 -5.97
CA MET A 118 -13.93 -7.63 -4.64
C MET A 118 -15.10 -7.34 -3.71
N ASP A 119 -15.58 -6.12 -3.70
CA ASP A 119 -16.70 -5.70 -2.86
C ASP A 119 -18.00 -6.41 -3.26
N LYS A 120 -18.35 -6.37 -4.54
CA LYS A 120 -19.65 -6.85 -5.03
C LYS A 120 -19.73 -8.36 -5.19
N GLU A 121 -18.68 -8.99 -5.72
CA GLU A 121 -18.71 -10.42 -6.06
C GLU A 121 -18.16 -11.30 -4.94
N LEU A 122 -17.08 -10.89 -4.28
CA LEU A 122 -16.55 -11.61 -3.12
C LEU A 122 -17.26 -11.21 -1.83
N ARG A 123 -18.05 -10.17 -1.85
CA ARG A 123 -18.79 -9.64 -0.70
C ARG A 123 -17.89 -9.40 0.49
N LEU A 124 -16.68 -8.93 0.21
CA LEU A 124 -15.68 -8.67 1.22
C LEU A 124 -15.86 -7.26 1.79
N ARG A 125 -16.05 -7.17 3.09
CA ARG A 125 -15.98 -5.91 3.82
C ARG A 125 -14.61 -5.84 4.49
N LEU A 126 -13.87 -4.78 4.17
CA LEU A 126 -12.54 -4.58 4.74
C LEU A 126 -12.63 -4.27 6.22
N ARG A 127 -11.81 -4.97 7.01
CA ARG A 127 -11.63 -4.68 8.43
C ARG A 127 -10.78 -3.42 8.60
N TYR A 128 -9.84 -3.21 7.68
CA TYR A 128 -8.97 -2.06 7.66
C TYR A 128 -9.12 -1.34 6.31
N PRO A 129 -10.20 -0.55 6.14
CA PRO A 129 -10.50 0.06 4.84
C PRO A 129 -9.47 1.11 4.40
N THR A 130 -8.68 1.66 5.33
CA THR A 130 -7.61 2.61 5.01
C THR A 130 -6.32 2.21 5.72
N VAL A 131 -5.17 2.66 5.19
CA VAL A 131 -3.89 2.44 5.84
C VAL A 131 -3.84 3.12 7.21
N HIS A 132 -4.55 4.22 7.39
CA HIS A 132 -4.67 4.91 8.68
C HIS A 132 -5.22 3.96 9.74
N SER A 133 -6.34 3.29 9.46
CA SER A 133 -6.93 2.33 10.39
C SER A 133 -6.05 1.10 10.60
N GLY A 134 -5.42 0.58 9.53
CA GLY A 134 -4.59 -0.61 9.60
C GLY A 134 -3.29 -0.42 10.34
N LEU A 135 -2.62 0.71 10.16
CA LEU A 135 -1.35 1.01 10.81
C LEU A 135 -1.50 1.38 12.29
N GLN A 136 -2.68 1.83 12.72
CA GLN A 136 -2.93 2.15 14.12
C GLN A 136 -2.82 0.95 15.06
N GLU A 137 -3.01 -0.26 14.58
CA GLU A 137 -2.89 -1.47 15.39
C GLU A 137 -1.45 -1.82 15.78
N GLY A 138 -0.51 -1.27 15.06
CA GLY A 138 0.90 -1.48 15.34
C GLY A 138 1.45 -0.43 16.25
#